data_b8794471c74763534c80d112dd3a4a19
#
_entry.id   b8794471c74763534c80d112dd3a4a19
#
_cell.length_a   1.000
_cell.length_b   1.000
_cell.length_c   1.000
_cell.angle_alpha   90.00
_cell.angle_beta   90.00
_cell.angle_gamma   90.00
#
_symmetry.space_group_name_H-M   'P 1'
#
loop_
_entity.id
_entity.type
_entity.pdbx_description
1 polymer ?
#
loop_
_entity_poly.entity_id
_entity_poly.type
_entity_poly.pdbx_seq_one_letter_code
_entity_poly.pdbx_strand_id
1 'polypeptide(L)'
;MHLAAIDYMANNGDSFLHRARPLTKVVISFLFLISLVISNHLYKAAVLLVVTIILIFLSKVNIRQILHLAAYPLVFSLIFAFIRMQQSWVLGVLVLMKALGAALNMLLLLATTPYTDLFGLLSFFLPSVIVDVFLFTYRSLFILLEKLENMVKNIRLRGGFHPSRLFFNLKNLAGAVGVMTIHAFDMSERLYRIYSLRGYEGKIPIDNEWQPPSLADGLLFLFALIVLTGVLIPWNI
;
A
#
# COMPACT_ATOMS: atom_id res chain seq x y z
N MET A 1 -5.45 -8.64 -9.01
CA MET A 1 -4.05 -9.09 -9.32
C MET A 1 -2.95 -8.18 -8.77
N HIS A 2 -3.06 -6.85 -8.80
CA HIS A 2 -1.96 -5.96 -8.34
C HIS A 2 -1.70 -6.02 -6.83
N LEU A 3 -2.75 -6.10 -6.00
CA LEU A 3 -2.62 -6.23 -4.55
C LEU A 3 -1.89 -7.52 -4.12
N ALA A 4 -2.23 -8.65 -4.74
CA ALA A 4 -1.57 -9.92 -4.47
C ALA A 4 -0.08 -9.91 -4.88
N ALA A 5 0.26 -9.16 -5.93
CA ALA A 5 1.65 -9.01 -6.35
C ALA A 5 2.48 -8.16 -5.36
N ILE A 6 1.88 -7.13 -4.75
CA ILE A 6 2.55 -6.32 -3.70
C ILE A 6 2.79 -7.19 -2.46
N ASP A 7 1.76 -7.93 -2.03
CA ASP A 7 1.87 -8.80 -0.87
C ASP A 7 2.91 -9.92 -1.07
N TYR A 8 2.95 -10.49 -2.27
CA TYR A 8 3.98 -11.45 -2.65
C TYR A 8 5.40 -10.85 -2.56
N MET A 9 5.60 -9.61 -3.02
CA MET A 9 6.89 -8.93 -2.93
C MET A 9 7.28 -8.64 -1.47
N ALA A 10 6.32 -8.23 -0.63
CA ALA A 10 6.57 -7.96 0.77
C ALA A 10 6.97 -9.20 1.57
N ASN A 11 6.38 -10.37 1.24
CA ASN A 11 6.66 -11.62 1.94
C ASN A 11 7.91 -12.37 1.43
N ASN A 12 8.25 -12.23 0.14
CA ASN A 12 9.34 -12.99 -0.49
C ASN A 12 10.58 -12.14 -0.83
N GLY A 13 10.61 -10.89 -0.44
CA GLY A 13 11.73 -10.00 -0.73
C GLY A 13 12.90 -10.18 0.24
N ASP A 14 14.14 -10.24 -0.29
CA ASP A 14 15.38 -10.42 0.47
C ASP A 14 16.32 -9.21 0.39
N SER A 15 15.78 -8.00 0.48
CA SER A 15 16.61 -6.80 0.50
C SER A 15 16.93 -6.30 1.90
N PHE A 16 17.90 -5.39 2.01
CA PHE A 16 18.21 -4.66 3.23
C PHE A 16 16.97 -3.99 3.86
N LEU A 17 16.09 -3.42 3.01
CA LEU A 17 14.84 -2.82 3.45
C LEU A 17 13.83 -3.86 3.99
N HIS A 18 13.78 -5.06 3.43
CA HIS A 18 12.88 -6.12 3.93
C HIS A 18 13.28 -6.58 5.34
N ARG A 19 14.58 -6.63 5.64
CA ARG A 19 15.12 -7.06 6.94
C ARG A 19 15.03 -5.99 8.02
N ALA A 20 14.78 -4.74 7.67
CA ALA A 20 14.60 -3.67 8.65
C ALA A 20 13.28 -3.83 9.41
N ARG A 21 13.22 -3.36 10.65
CA ARG A 21 12.04 -3.42 11.51
C ARG A 21 10.84 -2.70 10.87
N PRO A 22 9.63 -3.26 10.96
CA PRO A 22 8.42 -2.62 10.44
C PRO A 22 8.18 -1.22 11.02
N LEU A 23 8.41 -1.03 12.32
CA LEU A 23 8.28 0.28 12.99
C LEU A 23 9.22 1.31 12.37
N THR A 24 10.49 0.96 12.16
CA THR A 24 11.49 1.85 11.57
C THR A 24 11.08 2.27 10.16
N LYS A 25 10.61 1.33 9.34
CA LYS A 25 10.12 1.60 7.97
C LYS A 25 8.93 2.56 7.96
N VAL A 26 7.96 2.34 8.86
CA VAL A 26 6.77 3.21 8.96
C VAL A 26 7.17 4.61 9.40
N VAL A 27 8.04 4.75 10.41
CA VAL A 27 8.53 6.05 10.88
C VAL A 27 9.30 6.78 9.78
N ILE A 28 10.19 6.10 9.07
CA ILE A 28 10.96 6.67 7.96
C ILE A 28 10.03 7.13 6.83
N SER A 29 9.08 6.27 6.44
CA SER A 29 8.09 6.60 5.41
C SER A 29 7.28 7.85 5.80
N PHE A 30 6.90 7.96 7.07
CA PHE A 30 6.16 9.11 7.59
C PHE A 30 7.01 10.39 7.59
N LEU A 31 8.27 10.31 8.03
CA LEU A 31 9.21 11.44 7.97
C LEU A 31 9.44 11.92 6.52
N PHE A 32 9.52 10.97 5.58
CA PHE A 32 9.63 11.28 4.16
C PHE A 32 8.39 11.99 3.62
N LEU A 33 7.19 11.55 3.99
CA LEU A 33 5.94 12.21 3.62
C LEU A 33 5.87 13.63 4.18
N ILE A 34 6.24 13.83 5.44
CA ILE A 34 6.31 15.16 6.06
C ILE A 34 7.30 16.05 5.28
N SER A 35 8.48 15.52 4.94
CA SER A 35 9.50 16.26 4.17
C SER A 35 8.96 16.68 2.79
N LEU A 36 8.20 15.81 2.11
CA LEU A 36 7.54 16.12 0.84
C LEU A 36 6.47 17.21 0.98
N VAL A 37 5.67 17.17 2.03
CA VAL A 37 4.63 18.18 2.27
C VAL A 37 5.24 19.56 2.53
N ILE A 38 6.28 19.64 3.38
CA ILE A 38 6.96 20.88 3.76
C ILE A 38 7.76 21.47 2.60
N SER A 39 8.22 20.65 1.65
CA SER A 39 9.05 21.09 0.54
C SER A 39 8.29 22.04 -0.40
N ASN A 40 8.60 23.34 -0.37
CA ASN A 40 7.98 24.36 -1.23
C ASN A 40 8.79 24.68 -2.48
N HIS A 41 9.99 24.14 -2.63
CA HIS A 41 10.88 24.39 -3.75
C HIS A 41 10.98 23.15 -4.65
N LEU A 42 11.01 23.37 -5.97
CA LEU A 42 11.05 22.31 -6.96
C LEU A 42 12.26 21.39 -6.80
N TYR A 43 13.45 21.95 -6.54
CA TYR A 43 14.67 21.16 -6.37
C TYR A 43 14.63 20.25 -5.13
N LYS A 44 14.02 20.71 -4.03
CA LYS A 44 13.85 19.88 -2.82
C LYS A 44 12.94 18.67 -3.10
N ALA A 45 11.83 18.92 -3.79
CA ALA A 45 10.92 17.85 -4.20
C ALA A 45 11.60 16.87 -5.20
N ALA A 46 12.43 17.39 -6.11
CA ALA A 46 13.20 16.58 -7.05
C ALA A 46 14.22 15.69 -6.34
N VAL A 47 14.98 16.23 -5.38
CA VAL A 47 15.95 15.47 -4.57
C VAL A 47 15.23 14.34 -3.81
N LEU A 48 14.11 14.65 -3.13
CA LEU A 48 13.31 13.64 -2.42
C LEU A 48 12.83 12.53 -3.35
N LEU A 49 12.37 12.89 -4.55
CA LEU A 49 11.92 11.92 -5.54
C LEU A 49 13.08 11.02 -6.00
N VAL A 50 14.25 11.59 -6.29
CA VAL A 50 15.45 10.82 -6.65
C VAL A 50 15.85 9.87 -5.53
N VAL A 51 15.86 10.33 -4.28
CA VAL A 51 16.15 9.49 -3.12
C VAL A 51 15.15 8.33 -3.01
N THR A 52 13.85 8.59 -3.20
CA THR A 52 12.82 7.53 -3.18
C THR A 52 13.07 6.50 -4.28
N ILE A 53 13.43 6.94 -5.49
CA ILE A 53 13.77 6.06 -6.60
C ILE A 53 15.00 5.21 -6.26
N ILE A 54 16.04 5.79 -5.69
CA ILE A 54 17.24 5.06 -5.26
C ILE A 54 16.87 3.98 -4.22
N LEU A 55 16.02 4.31 -3.24
CA LEU A 55 15.55 3.34 -2.24
C LEU A 55 14.76 2.19 -2.89
N ILE A 56 13.96 2.46 -3.92
CA ILE A 56 13.25 1.43 -4.69
C ILE A 56 14.25 0.49 -5.40
N PHE A 57 15.30 1.03 -6.01
CA PHE A 57 16.35 0.22 -6.62
C PHE A 57 17.09 -0.65 -5.61
N LEU A 58 17.45 -0.09 -4.46
CA LEU A 58 18.11 -0.83 -3.38
C LEU A 58 17.21 -1.91 -2.76
N SER A 59 15.90 -1.71 -2.79
CA SER A 59 14.92 -2.67 -2.28
C SER A 59 14.74 -3.89 -3.17
N LYS A 60 15.32 -3.92 -4.38
CA LYS A 60 15.22 -5.01 -5.37
C LYS A 60 13.77 -5.41 -5.71
N VAL A 61 12.83 -4.52 -5.50
CA VAL A 61 11.42 -4.72 -5.82
C VAL A 61 11.21 -4.53 -7.33
N ASN A 62 10.22 -5.18 -7.89
CA ASN A 62 9.90 -5.07 -9.31
C ASN A 62 9.42 -3.65 -9.67
N ILE A 63 10.35 -2.84 -10.18
CA ILE A 63 10.14 -1.42 -10.50
C ILE A 63 8.98 -1.23 -11.48
N ARG A 64 8.82 -2.13 -12.45
CA ARG A 64 7.76 -2.04 -13.45
C ARG A 64 6.36 -2.09 -12.81
N GLN A 65 6.19 -2.91 -11.78
CA GLN A 65 4.92 -3.03 -11.07
C GLN A 65 4.65 -1.81 -10.19
N ILE A 66 5.68 -1.32 -9.47
CA ILE A 66 5.58 -0.09 -8.66
C ILE A 66 5.24 1.11 -9.54
N LEU A 67 5.92 1.27 -10.67
CA LEU A 67 5.69 2.40 -11.58
C LEU A 67 4.29 2.36 -12.19
N HIS A 68 3.80 1.18 -12.54
CA HIS A 68 2.44 1.01 -13.04
C HIS A 68 1.39 1.40 -12.00
N LEU A 69 1.60 1.04 -10.73
CA LEU A 69 0.71 1.42 -9.64
C LEU A 69 0.80 2.90 -9.29
N ALA A 70 1.99 3.49 -9.36
CA ALA A 70 2.19 4.92 -9.14
C ALA A 70 1.54 5.79 -10.24
N ALA A 71 1.26 5.21 -11.41
CA ALA A 71 0.55 5.92 -12.48
C ALA A 71 -0.88 6.33 -12.08
N TYR A 72 -1.59 5.56 -11.24
CA TYR A 72 -2.94 5.91 -10.83
C TYR A 72 -3.02 7.23 -10.04
N PRO A 73 -2.28 7.43 -8.94
CA PRO A 73 -2.25 8.72 -8.26
C PRO A 73 -1.75 9.87 -9.14
N LEU A 74 -0.86 9.57 -10.09
CA LEU A 74 -0.32 10.56 -11.01
C LEU A 74 -1.42 11.10 -11.95
N VAL A 75 -2.30 10.24 -12.48
CA VAL A 75 -3.43 10.68 -13.32
C VAL A 75 -4.35 11.62 -12.54
N PHE A 76 -4.67 11.32 -11.28
CA PHE A 76 -5.49 12.22 -10.46
C PHE A 76 -4.75 13.53 -10.14
N SER A 77 -3.46 13.48 -9.90
CA SER A 77 -2.67 14.68 -9.61
C SER A 77 -2.53 15.62 -10.80
N LEU A 78 -2.69 15.12 -12.05
CA LEU A 78 -2.69 15.96 -13.25
C LEU A 78 -3.78 17.03 -13.21
N ILE A 79 -4.96 16.72 -12.67
CA ILE A 79 -6.06 17.69 -12.56
C ILE A 79 -5.64 18.86 -11.65
N PHE A 80 -5.07 18.55 -10.48
CA PHE A 80 -4.59 19.57 -9.54
C PHE A 80 -3.38 20.32 -10.09
N ALA A 81 -2.47 19.64 -10.79
CA ALA A 81 -1.34 20.26 -11.44
C ALA A 81 -1.77 21.26 -12.52
N PHE A 82 -2.77 20.92 -13.32
CA PHE A 82 -3.32 21.80 -14.33
C PHE A 82 -3.89 23.11 -13.74
N ILE A 83 -4.62 23.00 -12.63
CA ILE A 83 -5.14 24.17 -11.91
C ILE A 83 -3.99 25.05 -11.40
N ARG A 84 -2.95 24.42 -10.82
CA ARG A 84 -1.78 25.15 -10.30
C ARG A 84 -0.89 25.74 -11.41
N MET A 85 -0.85 25.12 -12.58
CA MET A 85 -0.12 25.64 -13.75
C MET A 85 -0.66 27.01 -14.24
N GLN A 86 -1.94 27.30 -13.98
CA GLN A 86 -2.51 28.62 -14.30
C GLN A 86 -1.87 29.76 -13.47
N GLN A 87 -1.35 29.44 -12.29
CA GLN A 87 -0.62 30.41 -11.44
C GLN A 87 0.88 30.46 -11.78
N SER A 88 1.50 29.29 -11.95
CA SER A 88 2.91 29.15 -12.33
C SER A 88 3.19 27.72 -12.81
N TRP A 89 3.93 27.58 -13.90
CA TRP A 89 4.41 26.29 -14.39
C TRP A 89 5.19 25.49 -13.35
N VAL A 90 6.00 26.19 -12.54
CA VAL A 90 6.80 25.60 -11.46
C VAL A 90 5.91 24.96 -10.40
N LEU A 91 4.81 25.61 -10.03
CA LEU A 91 3.86 25.08 -9.04
C LEU A 91 3.12 23.82 -9.55
N GLY A 92 2.77 23.79 -10.83
CA GLY A 92 2.16 22.61 -11.43
C GLY A 92 3.08 21.39 -11.42
N VAL A 93 4.33 21.58 -11.83
CA VAL A 93 5.35 20.51 -11.80
C VAL A 93 5.65 20.08 -10.37
N LEU A 94 5.69 20.99 -9.41
CA LEU A 94 5.89 20.70 -7.99
C LEU A 94 4.79 19.76 -7.45
N VAL A 95 3.52 20.00 -7.79
CA VAL A 95 2.39 19.14 -7.39
C VAL A 95 2.57 17.72 -7.93
N LEU A 96 2.95 17.58 -9.20
CA LEU A 96 3.20 16.27 -9.82
C LEU A 96 4.34 15.52 -9.14
N MET A 97 5.45 16.21 -8.87
CA MET A 97 6.59 15.59 -8.17
C MET A 97 6.24 15.16 -6.75
N LYS A 98 5.50 15.98 -6.00
CA LYS A 98 5.03 15.62 -4.66
C LYS A 98 4.09 14.42 -4.69
N ALA A 99 3.12 14.39 -5.60
CA ALA A 99 2.18 13.29 -5.72
C ALA A 99 2.89 11.98 -6.09
N LEU A 100 3.82 12.04 -7.03
CA LEU A 100 4.59 10.87 -7.46
C LEU A 100 5.53 10.38 -6.35
N GLY A 101 6.23 11.29 -5.67
CA GLY A 101 7.09 10.97 -4.55
C GLY A 101 6.33 10.33 -3.38
N ALA A 102 5.15 10.87 -3.02
CA ALA A 102 4.30 10.30 -1.98
C ALA A 102 3.77 8.90 -2.36
N ALA A 103 3.32 8.74 -3.61
CA ALA A 103 2.84 7.45 -4.10
C ALA A 103 3.95 6.39 -4.10
N LEU A 104 5.14 6.73 -4.61
CA LEU A 104 6.29 5.84 -4.64
C LEU A 104 6.76 5.45 -3.23
N ASN A 105 6.80 6.41 -2.30
CA ASN A 105 7.17 6.14 -0.91
C ASN A 105 6.18 5.19 -0.23
N MET A 106 4.87 5.39 -0.42
CA MET A 106 3.85 4.50 0.15
C MET A 106 3.90 3.10 -0.48
N LEU A 107 4.09 3.02 -1.79
CA LEU A 107 4.24 1.75 -2.49
C LEU A 107 5.50 1.00 -2.06
N LEU A 108 6.61 1.71 -1.80
CA LEU A 108 7.84 1.13 -1.27
C LEU A 108 7.59 0.53 0.13
N LEU A 109 6.91 1.25 1.02
CA LEU A 109 6.54 0.76 2.34
C LEU A 109 5.72 -0.53 2.26
N LEU A 110 4.65 -0.54 1.44
CA LEU A 110 3.77 -1.69 1.28
C LEU A 110 4.46 -2.88 0.59
N ALA A 111 5.39 -2.62 -0.33
CA ALA A 111 6.13 -3.67 -1.04
C ALA A 111 7.28 -4.28 -0.22
N THR A 112 7.69 -3.63 0.88
CA THR A 112 8.78 -4.10 1.74
C THR A 112 8.34 -4.55 3.12
N THR A 113 7.06 -4.35 3.47
CA THR A 113 6.54 -4.66 4.81
C THR A 113 5.29 -5.52 4.70
N PRO A 114 5.29 -6.77 5.19
CA PRO A 114 4.11 -7.63 5.20
C PRO A 114 2.95 -6.98 5.97
N TYR A 115 1.72 -7.25 5.52
CA TYR A 115 0.52 -6.70 6.17
C TYR A 115 0.38 -7.15 7.63
N THR A 116 0.83 -8.35 7.97
CA THR A 116 0.82 -8.87 9.35
C THR A 116 1.60 -7.98 10.29
N ASP A 117 2.76 -7.51 9.83
CA ASP A 117 3.63 -6.64 10.60
C ASP A 117 3.04 -5.23 10.74
N LEU A 118 2.41 -4.71 9.66
CA LEU A 118 1.71 -3.42 9.71
C LEU A 118 0.55 -3.46 10.69
N PHE A 119 -0.25 -4.53 10.69
CA PHE A 119 -1.34 -4.70 11.65
C PHE A 119 -0.82 -4.98 13.06
N GLY A 120 0.33 -5.66 13.20
CA GLY A 120 1.03 -5.81 14.46
C GLY A 120 1.44 -4.46 15.05
N LEU A 121 1.90 -3.51 14.25
CA LEU A 121 2.17 -2.13 14.69
C LEU A 121 0.90 -1.40 15.15
N LEU A 122 -0.20 -1.58 14.42
CA LEU A 122 -1.48 -0.97 14.79
C LEU A 122 -2.00 -1.46 16.14
N SER A 123 -1.61 -2.66 16.58
CA SER A 123 -2.02 -3.22 17.88
C SER A 123 -1.52 -2.41 19.10
N PHE A 124 -0.53 -1.52 18.91
CA PHE A 124 -0.11 -0.58 19.97
C PHE A 124 -1.08 0.57 20.19
N PHE A 125 -1.82 0.94 19.13
CA PHE A 125 -2.69 2.12 19.15
C PHE A 125 -4.17 1.73 19.20
N LEU A 126 -4.52 0.53 18.71
CA LEU A 126 -5.89 0.08 18.54
C LEU A 126 -6.20 -1.10 19.47
N PRO A 127 -7.45 -1.22 19.95
CA PRO A 127 -7.92 -2.41 20.66
C PRO A 127 -7.70 -3.68 19.82
N SER A 128 -7.38 -4.80 20.49
CA SER A 128 -7.11 -6.09 19.84
C SER A 128 -8.22 -6.52 18.87
N VAL A 129 -9.47 -6.30 19.25
CA VAL A 129 -10.64 -6.63 18.42
C VAL A 129 -10.59 -5.95 17.04
N ILE A 130 -10.17 -4.68 16.98
CA ILE A 130 -10.07 -3.94 15.72
C ILE A 130 -8.95 -4.52 14.85
N VAL A 131 -7.82 -4.85 15.46
CA VAL A 131 -6.68 -5.46 14.75
C VAL A 131 -7.07 -6.83 14.19
N ASP A 132 -7.77 -7.64 14.97
CA ASP A 132 -8.29 -8.95 14.54
C ASP A 132 -9.24 -8.79 13.35
N VAL A 133 -10.15 -7.79 13.39
CA VAL A 133 -11.05 -7.49 12.27
C VAL A 133 -10.25 -7.14 11.00
N PHE A 134 -9.19 -6.35 11.10
CA PHE A 134 -8.34 -6.04 9.94
C PHE A 134 -7.64 -7.29 9.39
N LEU A 135 -7.08 -8.13 10.26
CA LEU A 135 -6.43 -9.38 9.85
C LEU A 135 -7.41 -10.32 9.14
N PHE A 136 -8.60 -10.52 9.72
CA PHE A 136 -9.63 -11.34 9.11
C PHE A 136 -10.14 -10.77 7.79
N THR A 137 -10.38 -9.46 7.73
CA THR A 137 -10.84 -8.78 6.52
C THR A 137 -9.81 -8.92 5.41
N TYR A 138 -8.54 -8.68 5.70
CA TYR A 138 -7.46 -8.79 4.72
C TYR A 138 -7.37 -10.22 4.15
N ARG A 139 -7.35 -11.23 5.01
CA ARG A 139 -7.34 -12.64 4.59
C ARG A 139 -8.57 -13.00 3.75
N SER A 140 -9.75 -12.59 4.21
CA SER A 140 -11.01 -12.88 3.54
C SER A 140 -11.10 -12.20 2.18
N LEU A 141 -10.52 -10.99 2.06
CA LEU A 141 -10.48 -10.23 0.81
C LEU A 141 -9.79 -11.01 -0.30
N PHE A 142 -8.62 -11.63 -0.05
CA PHE A 142 -7.92 -12.40 -1.08
C PHE A 142 -8.71 -13.65 -1.51
N ILE A 143 -9.33 -14.35 -0.57
CA ILE A 143 -10.15 -15.51 -0.86
C ILE A 143 -11.38 -15.13 -1.71
N LEU A 144 -12.02 -14.00 -1.36
CA LEU A 144 -13.17 -13.50 -2.12
C LEU A 144 -12.77 -12.96 -3.50
N LEU A 145 -11.61 -12.29 -3.62
CA LEU A 145 -11.09 -11.82 -4.90
C LEU A 145 -10.81 -12.97 -5.86
N GLU A 146 -10.15 -14.03 -5.41
CA GLU A 146 -9.90 -15.21 -6.23
C GLU A 146 -11.22 -15.84 -6.70
N LYS A 147 -12.20 -15.94 -5.81
CA LYS A 147 -13.52 -16.48 -6.14
C LYS A 147 -14.26 -15.58 -7.13
N LEU A 148 -14.17 -14.26 -6.97
CA LEU A 148 -14.74 -13.29 -7.91
C LEU A 148 -14.10 -13.40 -9.30
N GLU A 149 -12.78 -13.48 -9.38
CA GLU A 149 -12.07 -13.66 -10.67
C GLU A 149 -12.52 -14.92 -11.38
N ASN A 150 -12.61 -16.03 -10.66
CA ASN A 150 -13.09 -17.31 -11.20
C ASN A 150 -14.55 -17.22 -11.66
N MET A 151 -15.41 -16.53 -10.90
CA MET A 151 -16.82 -16.34 -11.26
C MET A 151 -16.97 -15.45 -12.50
N VAL A 152 -16.26 -14.33 -12.59
CA VAL A 152 -16.25 -13.44 -13.76
C VAL A 152 -15.73 -14.18 -15.00
N LYS A 153 -14.69 -15.00 -14.84
CA LYS A 153 -14.17 -15.86 -15.93
C LYS A 153 -15.23 -16.84 -16.41
N ASN A 154 -15.94 -17.51 -15.50
CA ASN A 154 -17.00 -18.47 -15.84
C ASN A 154 -18.18 -17.78 -16.53
N ILE A 155 -18.60 -16.60 -16.07
CA ILE A 155 -19.65 -15.81 -16.73
C ILE A 155 -19.21 -15.44 -18.15
N ARG A 156 -17.95 -15.04 -18.35
CA ARG A 156 -17.40 -14.71 -19.68
C ARG A 156 -17.41 -15.93 -20.60
N LEU A 157 -16.96 -17.08 -20.13
CA LEU A 157 -16.94 -18.34 -20.91
C LEU A 157 -18.34 -18.80 -21.31
N ARG A 158 -19.37 -18.48 -20.53
CA ARG A 158 -20.78 -18.79 -20.82
C ARG A 158 -21.48 -17.73 -21.66
N GLY A 159 -20.75 -16.77 -22.25
CA GLY A 159 -21.33 -15.70 -23.07
C GLY A 159 -22.08 -14.63 -22.27
N GLY A 160 -21.85 -14.56 -20.93
CA GLY A 160 -22.52 -13.59 -20.06
C GLY A 160 -22.00 -12.15 -20.21
N PHE A 161 -21.02 -11.89 -21.07
CA PHE A 161 -20.54 -10.55 -21.41
C PHE A 161 -20.68 -10.30 -22.91
N HIS A 162 -21.37 -9.23 -23.25
CA HIS A 162 -21.58 -8.84 -24.65
C HIS A 162 -21.07 -7.39 -24.86
N PRO A 163 -20.21 -7.12 -25.86
CA PRO A 163 -19.57 -5.81 -26.03
C PRO A 163 -20.55 -4.65 -26.22
N SER A 164 -21.74 -4.90 -26.79
CA SER A 164 -22.73 -3.85 -27.11
C SER A 164 -23.90 -3.77 -26.12
N ARG A 165 -24.02 -4.69 -25.13
CA ARG A 165 -25.19 -4.76 -24.24
C ARG A 165 -24.82 -4.44 -22.80
N LEU A 166 -24.62 -3.16 -22.49
CA LEU A 166 -24.22 -2.71 -21.15
C LEU A 166 -25.18 -3.18 -20.04
N PHE A 167 -26.50 -3.07 -20.27
CA PHE A 167 -27.50 -3.46 -19.26
C PHE A 167 -27.45 -4.99 -18.95
N PHE A 168 -27.25 -5.80 -19.97
CA PHE A 168 -27.07 -7.25 -19.82
C PHE A 168 -25.81 -7.58 -18.99
N ASN A 169 -24.69 -6.90 -19.30
CA ASN A 169 -23.46 -7.07 -18.57
C ASN A 169 -23.59 -6.64 -17.10
N LEU A 170 -24.27 -5.50 -16.84
CA LEU A 170 -24.54 -5.03 -15.48
C LEU A 170 -25.42 -5.99 -14.69
N LYS A 171 -26.47 -6.56 -15.32
CA LYS A 171 -27.32 -7.56 -14.67
C LYS A 171 -26.53 -8.79 -14.25
N ASN A 172 -25.66 -9.30 -15.11
CA ASN A 172 -24.82 -10.46 -14.81
C ASN A 172 -23.80 -10.16 -13.74
N LEU A 173 -23.20 -8.95 -13.74
CA LEU A 173 -22.31 -8.51 -12.65
C LEU A 173 -23.06 -8.34 -11.34
N ALA A 174 -24.28 -7.78 -11.34
CA ALA A 174 -25.11 -7.67 -10.15
C ALA A 174 -25.47 -9.04 -9.57
N GLY A 175 -25.79 -10.01 -10.43
CA GLY A 175 -25.98 -11.42 -10.02
C GLY A 175 -24.72 -12.00 -9.39
N ALA A 176 -23.54 -11.73 -9.96
CA ALA A 176 -22.27 -12.16 -9.40
C ALA A 176 -22.02 -11.56 -8.01
N VAL A 177 -22.26 -10.26 -7.83
CA VAL A 177 -22.14 -9.60 -6.54
C VAL A 177 -23.10 -10.20 -5.51
N GLY A 178 -24.36 -10.49 -5.90
CA GLY A 178 -25.32 -11.16 -5.01
C GLY A 178 -24.84 -12.52 -4.52
N VAL A 179 -24.33 -13.36 -5.43
CA VAL A 179 -23.75 -14.67 -5.06
C VAL A 179 -22.50 -14.51 -4.18
N MET A 180 -21.65 -13.50 -4.48
CA MET A 180 -20.47 -13.21 -3.65
C MET A 180 -20.85 -12.79 -2.23
N THR A 181 -21.95 -12.03 -2.08
CA THR A 181 -22.45 -11.64 -0.74
C THR A 181 -22.85 -12.86 0.07
N ILE A 182 -23.58 -13.81 -0.52
CA ILE A 182 -23.94 -15.09 0.14
C ILE A 182 -22.66 -15.84 0.54
N HIS A 183 -21.70 -15.96 -0.37
CA HIS A 183 -20.44 -16.61 -0.07
C HIS A 183 -19.62 -15.90 1.03
N ALA A 184 -19.70 -14.58 1.14
CA ALA A 184 -19.06 -13.86 2.22
C ALA A 184 -19.68 -14.20 3.60
N PHE A 185 -20.99 -14.33 3.67
CA PHE A 185 -21.68 -14.79 4.89
C PHE A 185 -21.28 -16.24 5.26
N ASP A 186 -21.36 -17.16 4.31
CA ASP A 186 -20.95 -18.56 4.53
C ASP A 186 -19.49 -18.64 5.01
N MET A 187 -18.61 -17.81 4.44
CA MET A 187 -17.21 -17.77 4.80
C MET A 187 -17.00 -17.20 6.20
N SER A 188 -17.74 -16.15 6.57
CA SER A 188 -17.70 -15.56 7.91
C SER A 188 -18.08 -16.60 8.96
N GLU A 189 -19.17 -17.34 8.75
CA GLU A 189 -19.61 -18.41 9.66
C GLU A 189 -18.57 -19.54 9.76
N ARG A 190 -18.00 -19.95 8.61
CA ARG A 190 -16.95 -20.97 8.59
C ARG A 190 -15.70 -20.52 9.34
N LEU A 191 -15.24 -19.29 9.13
CA LEU A 191 -14.09 -18.73 9.84
C LEU A 191 -14.35 -18.68 11.34
N TYR A 192 -15.52 -18.21 11.76
CA TYR A 192 -15.90 -18.17 13.17
C TYR A 192 -15.80 -19.57 13.81
N ARG A 193 -16.36 -20.61 13.18
CA ARG A 193 -16.27 -21.98 13.66
C ARG A 193 -14.82 -22.49 13.76
N ILE A 194 -13.99 -22.22 12.73
CA ILE A 194 -12.59 -22.64 12.72
C ILE A 194 -11.81 -21.97 13.84
N TYR A 195 -11.99 -20.66 14.06
CA TYR A 195 -11.28 -19.94 15.10
C TYR A 195 -11.77 -20.30 16.49
N SER A 196 -13.07 -20.54 16.69
CA SER A 196 -13.60 -21.06 17.94
C SER A 196 -13.00 -22.43 18.30
N LEU A 197 -12.87 -23.34 17.34
CA LEU A 197 -12.20 -24.63 17.54
C LEU A 197 -10.71 -24.52 17.83
N ARG A 198 -10.07 -23.42 17.41
CA ARG A 198 -8.66 -23.13 17.68
C ARG A 198 -8.43 -22.35 18.98
N GLY A 199 -9.48 -22.16 19.79
CA GLY A 199 -9.38 -21.47 21.07
C GLY A 199 -9.29 -19.95 20.95
N TYR A 200 -9.94 -19.36 19.94
CA TYR A 200 -10.01 -17.89 19.81
C TYR A 200 -10.83 -17.28 20.95
N GLU A 201 -10.19 -16.50 21.79
CA GLU A 201 -10.77 -15.81 22.96
C GLU A 201 -10.85 -14.28 22.75
N GLY A 202 -10.97 -13.80 21.53
CA GLY A 202 -11.07 -12.37 21.21
C GLY A 202 -9.71 -11.67 20.99
N LYS A 203 -8.63 -12.45 20.85
CA LYS A 203 -7.32 -11.95 20.48
C LYS A 203 -6.56 -13.00 19.68
N ILE A 204 -6.09 -12.62 18.49
CA ILE A 204 -5.12 -13.43 17.74
C ILE A 204 -3.74 -13.17 18.33
N PRO A 205 -2.99 -14.22 18.72
CA PRO A 205 -1.60 -14.04 19.11
C PRO A 205 -0.82 -13.57 17.87
N ILE A 206 -0.51 -12.28 17.81
CA ILE A 206 0.42 -11.74 16.83
C ILE A 206 1.80 -11.93 17.45
N ASP A 207 2.67 -12.60 16.73
CA ASP A 207 4.06 -12.74 17.13
C ASP A 207 4.75 -11.36 17.01
N ASN A 208 4.78 -10.68 18.14
CA ASN A 208 5.44 -9.38 18.28
C ASN A 208 6.91 -9.55 18.71
N GLU A 209 7.52 -10.70 18.47
CA GLU A 209 8.95 -10.87 18.69
C GLU A 209 9.72 -9.98 17.70
N TRP A 210 9.76 -8.73 18.09
CA TRP A 210 10.52 -7.71 17.37
C TRP A 210 11.99 -8.09 17.44
N GLN A 211 12.55 -8.39 16.31
CA GLN A 211 14.00 -8.58 16.21
C GLN A 211 14.71 -7.40 16.92
N PRO A 212 15.80 -7.63 17.67
CA PRO A 212 16.54 -6.55 18.32
C PRO A 212 16.92 -5.47 17.29
N PRO A 213 17.03 -4.17 17.69
CA PRO A 213 17.37 -3.11 16.76
C PRO A 213 18.67 -3.46 16.04
N SER A 214 18.58 -3.54 14.71
CA SER A 214 19.73 -3.76 13.84
C SER A 214 20.47 -2.44 13.63
N LEU A 215 21.78 -2.49 13.40
CA LEU A 215 22.55 -1.33 12.92
C LEU A 215 21.94 -0.73 11.66
N ALA A 216 21.28 -1.55 10.84
CA ALA A 216 20.53 -1.11 9.68
C ALA A 216 19.37 -0.15 10.02
N ASP A 217 18.65 -0.42 11.11
CA ASP A 217 17.55 0.44 11.55
C ASP A 217 18.05 1.82 11.99
N GLY A 218 19.16 1.85 12.71
CA GLY A 218 19.81 3.08 13.14
C GLY A 218 20.30 3.92 11.95
N LEU A 219 20.94 3.30 10.97
CA LEU A 219 21.41 3.97 9.75
C LEU A 219 20.26 4.53 8.92
N LEU A 220 19.19 3.76 8.75
CA LEU A 220 18.00 4.20 8.01
C LEU A 220 17.30 5.37 8.73
N PHE A 221 17.17 5.31 10.04
CA PHE A 221 16.57 6.40 10.83
C PHE A 221 17.41 7.68 10.76
N LEU A 222 18.73 7.55 10.90
CA LEU A 222 19.67 8.66 10.78
C LEU A 222 19.61 9.27 9.37
N PHE A 223 19.54 8.45 8.35
CA PHE A 223 19.36 8.90 6.97
C PHE A 223 18.05 9.69 6.79
N ALA A 224 16.92 9.22 7.34
CA ALA A 224 15.65 9.94 7.26
C ALA A 224 15.69 11.29 7.99
N LEU A 225 16.39 11.37 9.14
CA LEU A 225 16.61 12.63 9.85
C LEU A 225 17.47 13.61 9.05
N ILE A 226 18.53 13.14 8.40
CA ILE A 226 19.38 13.98 7.52
C ILE A 226 18.55 14.54 6.37
N VAL A 227 17.70 13.71 5.76
CA VAL A 227 16.81 14.14 4.68
C VAL A 227 15.81 15.19 5.18
N LEU A 228 15.19 14.98 6.33
CA LEU A 228 14.25 15.94 6.92
C LEU A 228 14.94 17.28 7.23
N THR A 229 16.10 17.23 7.91
CA THR A 229 16.87 18.45 8.25
C THR A 229 17.34 19.17 7.00
N GLY A 230 17.77 18.46 5.96
CA GLY A 230 18.14 19.04 4.67
C GLY A 230 17.00 19.79 3.98
N VAL A 231 15.76 19.32 4.15
CA VAL A 231 14.57 20.01 3.61
C VAL A 231 14.20 21.25 4.45
N LEU A 232 14.38 21.19 5.78
CA LEU A 232 14.05 22.30 6.70
C LEU A 232 15.03 23.48 6.57
N ILE A 233 16.30 23.23 6.21
CA ILE A 233 17.27 24.30 6.01
C ILE A 233 16.81 25.18 4.84
N PRO A 234 16.71 26.53 5.04
CA PRO A 234 16.41 27.46 3.95
C PRO A 234 17.61 27.49 3.00
N TRP A 235 17.49 26.86 1.88
CA TRP A 235 18.48 26.95 0.81
C TRP A 235 18.20 28.26 0.07
N ASN A 236 18.97 29.28 0.38
CA ASN A 236 18.98 30.55 -0.35
C ASN A 236 19.72 30.35 -1.71
N ILE A 237 19.04 29.72 -2.67
CA ILE A 237 19.46 29.66 -4.08
C ILE A 237 18.36 30.28 -4.94
#